data_e034a85460f7e7a22c9e9395a040f077
#
_entry.id   e034a85460f7e7a22c9e9395a040f077
#
_cell.length_a   1.000
_cell.length_b   1.000
_cell.length_c   1.000
_cell.angle_alpha   90.00
_cell.angle_beta   90.00
_cell.angle_gamma   90.00
#
_symmetry.space_group_name_H-M   'P 1'
#
loop_
_entity.id
_entity.type
_entity.pdbx_description
1 polymer ?
#
loop_
_entity_poly.entity_id
_entity_poly.type
_entity_poly.pdbx_seq_one_letter_code
_entity_poly.pdbx_strand_id
1 'polypeptide(L)'
;MKIFIKMIILSLTFFSFSALADKVTLKFHTFVPAPANSNAKFVLPWAEKVKKESNGEIITEMYYSMQLGGKPPQLVDQVREGVVDIVWTVAGYTPGRFPRLEAFELPFLPTKSVITSQAVQEYVETIGAEDLKDYKILTVHVHAPGMIHTKNKLIKSIGDFQGLKMRGPTRVITTMLKSMGATPVGMPVPKVAPSLSKGVIDGMVVPWEIMPSFKLQELTKAHTNVAGNRGLYTTPFLFIMNKAKYESLSPSQKKVIDDNSGLSLSLIHIWRC
;
A
#
# COMPACT_ATOMS: atom_id res chain seq x y z
N MET A 1 15.23 58.92 60.24
CA MET A 1 14.50 58.99 58.96
C MET A 1 14.75 57.69 58.20
N LYS A 2 13.83 56.75 58.34
CA LYS A 2 14.00 55.36 57.82
C LYS A 2 13.25 55.26 56.46
N ILE A 3 14.01 55.07 55.39
CA ILE A 3 13.47 54.87 54.03
C ILE A 3 13.12 53.39 53.89
N PHE A 4 11.82 53.10 53.78
CA PHE A 4 11.32 51.75 53.42
C PHE A 4 11.39 51.58 51.91
N ILE A 5 12.31 50.75 51.44
CA ILE A 5 12.33 50.27 50.05
C ILE A 5 11.35 49.09 49.94
N LYS A 6 10.22 49.35 49.29
CA LYS A 6 9.28 48.24 48.88
C LYS A 6 9.83 47.57 47.64
N MET A 7 10.33 46.36 47.82
CA MET A 7 10.72 45.47 46.73
C MET A 7 9.45 44.81 46.19
N ILE A 8 8.99 45.25 45.01
CA ILE A 8 7.90 44.58 44.26
C ILE A 8 8.52 43.40 43.51
N ILE A 9 8.27 42.20 44.01
CA ILE A 9 8.58 40.96 43.29
C ILE A 9 7.50 40.78 42.23
N LEU A 10 7.83 41.08 40.98
CA LEU A 10 7.00 40.80 39.82
C LEU A 10 7.17 39.30 39.48
N SER A 11 6.27 38.45 39.99
CA SER A 11 6.22 37.08 39.61
C SER A 11 5.68 36.98 38.18
N LEU A 12 6.60 36.79 37.20
CA LEU A 12 6.25 36.34 35.84
C LEU A 12 5.77 34.90 35.92
N THR A 13 4.45 34.71 36.04
CA THR A 13 3.82 33.43 35.74
C THR A 13 3.94 33.19 34.23
N PHE A 14 4.89 32.34 33.83
CA PHE A 14 4.92 31.76 32.50
C PHE A 14 3.66 30.88 32.36
N PHE A 15 2.61 31.47 31.82
CA PHE A 15 1.52 30.69 31.24
C PHE A 15 2.10 30.00 30.03
N SER A 16 2.51 28.75 30.20
CA SER A 16 2.73 27.84 29.08
C SER A 16 1.37 27.67 28.41
N PHE A 17 1.11 28.46 27.37
CA PHE A 17 0.06 28.15 26.41
C PHE A 17 0.48 26.81 25.78
N SER A 18 0.01 25.70 26.34
CA SER A 18 -0.09 24.48 25.56
C SER A 18 -1.07 24.81 24.44
N ALA A 19 -0.54 25.16 23.27
CA ALA A 19 -1.36 25.21 22.07
C ALA A 19 -1.99 23.83 21.96
N LEU A 20 -3.28 23.72 22.27
CA LEU A 20 -4.07 22.54 21.95
C LEU A 20 -3.95 22.40 20.43
N ALA A 21 -3.12 21.46 19.98
CA ALA A 21 -3.04 21.16 18.56
C ALA A 21 -4.43 20.68 18.14
N ASP A 22 -4.98 21.29 17.09
CA ASP A 22 -6.29 20.94 16.58
C ASP A 22 -6.32 19.45 16.19
N LYS A 23 -7.39 18.77 16.58
CA LYS A 23 -7.60 17.38 16.16
C LYS A 23 -7.71 17.30 14.66
N VAL A 24 -6.96 16.39 14.08
CA VAL A 24 -6.92 16.12 12.63
C VAL A 24 -7.51 14.76 12.35
N THR A 25 -8.51 14.72 11.50
CA THR A 25 -9.05 13.47 10.95
C THR A 25 -8.46 13.24 9.56
N LEU A 26 -7.83 12.08 9.34
CA LEU A 26 -7.25 11.64 8.09
C LEU A 26 -8.15 10.57 7.46
N LYS A 27 -8.61 10.80 6.23
CA LYS A 27 -9.39 9.84 5.45
C LYS A 27 -8.47 8.86 4.75
N PHE A 28 -8.49 7.61 5.18
CA PHE A 28 -7.80 6.52 4.50
C PHE A 28 -8.75 5.81 3.52
N HIS A 29 -8.30 5.59 2.29
CA HIS A 29 -9.08 4.92 1.25
C HIS A 29 -8.30 3.81 0.57
N THR A 30 -8.96 2.66 0.35
CA THR A 30 -8.36 1.50 -0.31
C THR A 30 -9.40 0.68 -1.10
N PHE A 31 -8.90 -0.13 -2.03
CA PHE A 31 -9.71 -1.03 -2.85
C PHE A 31 -9.99 -2.38 -2.18
N VAL A 32 -9.28 -2.75 -1.11
CA VAL A 32 -9.47 -4.02 -0.43
C VAL A 32 -10.60 -3.96 0.61
N PRO A 33 -11.29 -5.07 0.87
CA PRO A 33 -12.36 -5.12 1.88
C PRO A 33 -11.79 -5.03 3.31
N ALA A 34 -12.62 -4.63 4.25
CA ALA A 34 -12.23 -4.43 5.65
C ALA A 34 -11.45 -5.61 6.28
N PRO A 35 -11.85 -6.89 6.10
CA PRO A 35 -11.14 -8.01 6.73
C PRO A 35 -9.83 -8.41 6.03
N ALA A 36 -9.39 -7.68 4.99
CA ALA A 36 -8.13 -7.99 4.32
C ALA A 36 -6.94 -7.88 5.28
N ASN A 37 -5.98 -8.81 5.16
CA ASN A 37 -4.79 -8.86 6.01
C ASN A 37 -4.02 -7.53 6.01
N SER A 38 -3.93 -6.85 4.86
CA SER A 38 -3.30 -5.53 4.76
C SER A 38 -3.97 -4.48 5.65
N ASN A 39 -5.31 -4.52 5.79
CA ASN A 39 -6.00 -3.62 6.71
C ASN A 39 -5.81 -4.09 8.17
N ALA A 40 -6.15 -5.34 8.46
CA ALA A 40 -6.19 -5.85 9.84
C ALA A 40 -4.81 -5.90 10.51
N LYS A 41 -3.75 -6.22 9.75
CA LYS A 41 -2.42 -6.45 10.30
C LYS A 41 -1.41 -5.34 10.03
N PHE A 42 -1.74 -4.39 9.17
CA PHE A 42 -0.84 -3.29 8.79
C PHE A 42 -1.49 -1.92 9.02
N VAL A 43 -2.53 -1.55 8.25
CA VAL A 43 -3.06 -0.17 8.26
C VAL A 43 -3.76 0.16 9.59
N LEU A 44 -4.58 -0.74 10.13
CA LEU A 44 -5.24 -0.52 11.43
C LEU A 44 -4.25 -0.40 12.58
N PRO A 45 -3.26 -1.30 12.75
CA PRO A 45 -2.22 -1.14 13.77
C PRO A 45 -1.41 0.15 13.61
N TRP A 46 -1.12 0.57 12.38
CA TRP A 46 -0.47 1.86 12.10
C TRP A 46 -1.34 3.03 12.57
N ALA A 47 -2.62 3.04 12.21
CA ALA A 47 -3.55 4.10 12.60
C ALA A 47 -3.72 4.22 14.12
N GLU A 48 -3.84 3.09 14.83
CA GLU A 48 -3.92 3.07 16.30
C GLU A 48 -2.61 3.54 16.95
N LYS A 49 -1.47 3.19 16.37
CA LYS A 49 -0.16 3.66 16.86
C LYS A 49 -0.04 5.18 16.69
N VAL A 50 -0.35 5.71 15.50
CA VAL A 50 -0.35 7.16 15.22
C VAL A 50 -1.30 7.90 16.16
N LYS A 51 -2.52 7.39 16.37
CA LYS A 51 -3.48 7.96 17.31
C LYS A 51 -2.93 7.98 18.74
N LYS A 52 -2.33 6.90 19.19
CA LYS A 52 -1.73 6.81 20.53
C LYS A 52 -0.57 7.77 20.70
N GLU A 53 0.36 7.82 19.76
CA GLU A 53 1.57 8.64 19.82
C GLU A 53 1.29 10.14 19.64
N SER A 54 0.17 10.48 18.96
CA SER A 54 -0.34 11.86 18.86
C SER A 54 -1.26 12.24 20.03
N ASN A 55 -1.36 11.45 21.09
CA ASN A 55 -2.30 11.69 22.20
C ASN A 55 -3.77 11.90 21.72
N GLY A 56 -4.15 11.27 20.61
CA GLY A 56 -5.49 11.37 20.02
C GLY A 56 -5.71 12.61 19.15
N GLU A 57 -4.67 13.39 18.87
CA GLU A 57 -4.74 14.54 17.95
C GLU A 57 -4.92 14.10 16.49
N ILE A 58 -4.36 12.94 16.09
CA ILE A 58 -4.52 12.37 14.76
C ILE A 58 -5.43 11.15 14.83
N ILE A 59 -6.52 11.19 14.10
CA ILE A 59 -7.48 10.09 13.97
C ILE A 59 -7.56 9.70 12.50
N THR A 60 -7.62 8.40 12.20
CA THR A 60 -7.78 7.91 10.83
C THR A 60 -9.17 7.29 10.64
N GLU A 61 -9.94 7.82 9.70
CA GLU A 61 -11.20 7.23 9.24
C GLU A 61 -10.95 6.28 8.08
N MET A 62 -11.47 5.05 8.20
CA MET A 62 -11.20 3.97 7.27
C MET A 62 -12.32 3.80 6.24
N TYR A 63 -11.99 3.91 4.95
CA TYR A 63 -12.88 3.68 3.82
C TYR A 63 -12.35 2.54 2.96
N TYR A 64 -13.07 1.42 2.95
CA TYR A 64 -12.69 0.17 2.29
C TYR A 64 -13.41 -0.01 0.95
N SER A 65 -12.95 -0.95 0.12
CA SER A 65 -13.66 -1.39 -1.09
C SER A 65 -14.15 -0.25 -1.99
N MET A 66 -13.38 0.82 -2.10
CA MET A 66 -13.71 2.01 -2.88
C MET A 66 -14.99 2.74 -2.41
N GLN A 67 -15.29 2.75 -1.11
CA GLN A 67 -16.51 3.37 -0.53
C GLN A 67 -16.65 4.87 -0.86
N LEU A 68 -15.56 5.60 -1.06
CA LEU A 68 -15.59 7.00 -1.47
C LEU A 68 -15.67 7.17 -3.00
N GLY A 69 -15.98 6.09 -3.71
CA GLY A 69 -16.14 6.09 -5.17
C GLY A 69 -14.85 5.92 -5.96
N GLY A 70 -15.00 5.89 -7.28
CA GLY A 70 -13.90 5.67 -8.20
C GLY A 70 -13.55 4.20 -8.43
N LYS A 71 -12.40 3.98 -9.07
CA LYS A 71 -11.82 2.65 -9.34
C LYS A 71 -10.41 2.60 -8.77
N PRO A 72 -9.84 1.40 -8.48
CA PRO A 72 -8.51 1.28 -7.88
C PRO A 72 -7.40 2.11 -8.56
N PRO A 73 -7.34 2.24 -9.90
CA PRO A 73 -6.36 3.13 -10.53
C PRO A 73 -6.47 4.62 -10.15
N GLN A 74 -7.64 5.07 -9.70
CA GLN A 74 -7.86 6.48 -9.37
C GLN A 74 -7.42 6.86 -7.95
N LEU A 75 -7.04 5.88 -7.11
CA LEU A 75 -6.61 6.14 -5.72
C LEU A 75 -5.42 7.10 -5.65
N VAL A 76 -4.45 6.98 -6.56
CA VAL A 76 -3.29 7.88 -6.59
C VAL A 76 -3.66 9.32 -6.95
N ASP A 77 -4.67 9.52 -7.80
CA ASP A 77 -5.18 10.85 -8.11
C ASP A 77 -6.03 11.39 -6.96
N GLN A 78 -6.88 10.56 -6.35
CA GLN A 78 -7.69 10.97 -5.19
C GLN A 78 -6.83 11.50 -4.04
N VAL A 79 -5.72 10.83 -3.72
CA VAL A 79 -4.82 11.31 -2.67
C VAL A 79 -4.01 12.53 -3.12
N ARG A 80 -3.59 12.62 -4.37
CA ARG A 80 -2.90 13.79 -4.89
C ARG A 80 -3.79 15.05 -4.84
N GLU A 81 -5.04 14.90 -5.23
CA GLU A 81 -6.01 15.99 -5.32
C GLU A 81 -6.69 16.32 -3.99
N GLY A 82 -6.39 15.58 -2.91
CA GLY A 82 -6.92 15.82 -1.57
C GLY A 82 -8.38 15.40 -1.38
N VAL A 83 -8.92 14.56 -2.28
CA VAL A 83 -10.25 13.92 -2.09
C VAL A 83 -10.21 13.01 -0.86
N VAL A 84 -9.07 12.36 -0.67
CA VAL A 84 -8.72 11.57 0.52
C VAL A 84 -7.32 11.95 0.99
N ASP A 85 -7.00 11.67 2.25
CA ASP A 85 -5.72 12.07 2.83
C ASP A 85 -4.66 10.97 2.69
N ILE A 86 -5.05 9.71 2.76
CA ILE A 86 -4.13 8.55 2.70
C ILE A 86 -4.74 7.46 1.83
N VAL A 87 -3.88 6.80 1.03
CA VAL A 87 -4.27 5.60 0.28
C VAL A 87 -3.26 4.48 0.45
N TRP A 88 -3.75 3.24 0.34
CA TRP A 88 -2.94 2.05 0.11
C TRP A 88 -3.38 1.42 -1.21
N THR A 89 -2.46 1.34 -2.19
CA THR A 89 -2.77 0.92 -3.55
C THR A 89 -1.57 0.29 -4.25
N VAL A 90 -1.80 -0.39 -5.38
CA VAL A 90 -0.76 -0.94 -6.25
C VAL A 90 -0.27 0.12 -7.22
N ALA A 91 1.04 0.38 -7.25
CA ALA A 91 1.64 1.37 -8.15
C ALA A 91 1.32 1.08 -9.64
N GLY A 92 1.42 -0.18 -10.04
CA GLY A 92 1.19 -0.62 -11.42
C GLY A 92 -0.28 -0.62 -11.87
N TYR A 93 -1.25 -0.28 -11.02
CA TYR A 93 -2.64 -0.06 -11.44
C TYR A 93 -2.81 1.21 -12.29
N THR A 94 -1.82 2.11 -12.27
CA THR A 94 -1.72 3.30 -13.15
C THR A 94 -0.51 3.15 -14.09
N PRO A 95 -0.66 2.42 -15.21
CA PRO A 95 0.46 2.10 -16.09
C PRO A 95 1.21 3.36 -16.54
N GLY A 96 2.54 3.32 -16.41
CA GLY A 96 3.42 4.43 -16.82
C GLY A 96 3.47 5.63 -15.87
N ARG A 97 2.68 5.64 -14.77
CA ARG A 97 2.72 6.71 -13.77
C ARG A 97 4.01 6.65 -12.93
N PHE A 98 4.45 5.46 -12.60
CA PHE A 98 5.64 5.17 -11.80
C PHE A 98 6.56 4.19 -12.55
N PRO A 99 7.14 4.61 -13.68
CA PRO A 99 7.81 3.69 -14.60
C PRO A 99 9.02 3.00 -14.00
N ARG A 100 9.72 3.65 -13.09
CA ARG A 100 10.90 3.06 -12.43
C ARG A 100 10.53 1.99 -11.40
N LEU A 101 9.37 2.14 -10.74
CA LEU A 101 8.87 1.11 -9.80
C LEU A 101 8.50 -0.20 -10.51
N GLU A 102 8.21 -0.15 -11.81
CA GLU A 102 7.92 -1.35 -12.59
C GLU A 102 9.11 -2.32 -12.69
N ALA A 103 10.34 -1.85 -12.45
CA ALA A 103 11.50 -2.74 -12.35
C ALA A 103 11.35 -3.80 -11.26
N PHE A 104 10.66 -3.49 -10.16
CA PHE A 104 10.39 -4.42 -9.07
C PHE A 104 9.29 -5.46 -9.40
N GLU A 105 8.65 -5.33 -10.56
CA GLU A 105 7.68 -6.31 -11.08
C GLU A 105 8.32 -7.33 -12.04
N LEU A 106 9.60 -7.16 -12.39
CA LEU A 106 10.28 -8.05 -13.34
C LEU A 106 10.27 -9.49 -12.84
N PRO A 107 10.00 -10.46 -13.72
CA PRO A 107 9.99 -11.87 -13.37
C PRO A 107 11.32 -12.32 -12.77
N PHE A 108 11.22 -13.14 -11.72
CA PHE A 108 12.36 -13.73 -11.00
C PHE A 108 13.31 -12.72 -10.32
N LEU A 109 12.96 -11.42 -10.30
CA LEU A 109 13.69 -10.43 -9.50
C LEU A 109 13.48 -10.69 -7.99
N PRO A 110 12.23 -10.88 -7.50
CA PRO A 110 11.99 -11.01 -6.06
C PRO A 110 12.54 -12.33 -5.51
N THR A 111 13.09 -12.26 -4.31
CA THR A 111 13.47 -13.43 -3.52
C THR A 111 12.50 -13.63 -2.36
N LYS A 112 12.66 -12.84 -1.29
CA LYS A 112 11.76 -12.76 -0.14
C LYS A 112 11.13 -11.38 -0.11
N SER A 113 9.84 -11.30 0.24
CA SER A 113 9.12 -10.03 0.33
C SER A 113 9.83 -9.00 1.22
N VAL A 114 10.42 -9.45 2.35
CA VAL A 114 11.21 -8.58 3.26
C VAL A 114 12.34 -7.87 2.52
N ILE A 115 13.21 -8.65 1.86
CA ILE A 115 14.40 -8.11 1.17
C ILE A 115 13.97 -7.19 0.01
N THR A 116 12.97 -7.61 -0.76
CA THR A 116 12.49 -6.82 -1.89
C THR A 116 11.79 -5.54 -1.42
N SER A 117 11.09 -5.57 -0.28
CA SER A 117 10.47 -4.37 0.30
C SER A 117 11.51 -3.40 0.85
N GLN A 118 12.58 -3.90 1.46
CA GLN A 118 13.72 -3.05 1.85
C GLN A 118 14.31 -2.34 0.65
N ALA A 119 14.58 -3.10 -0.41
CA ALA A 119 15.17 -2.54 -1.63
C ALA A 119 14.26 -1.50 -2.31
N VAL A 120 12.94 -1.74 -2.40
CA VAL A 120 12.03 -0.76 -2.99
C VAL A 120 11.86 0.47 -2.12
N GLN A 121 11.86 0.33 -0.78
CA GLN A 121 11.80 1.47 0.12
C GLN A 121 13.08 2.33 0.01
N GLU A 122 14.26 1.74 0.06
CA GLU A 122 15.53 2.45 -0.15
C GLU A 122 15.58 3.14 -1.52
N TYR A 123 15.09 2.45 -2.55
CA TYR A 123 15.03 3.01 -3.90
C TYR A 123 14.16 4.30 -3.95
N VAL A 124 12.97 4.30 -3.33
CA VAL A 124 12.08 5.48 -3.37
C VAL A 124 12.56 6.60 -2.44
N GLU A 125 13.39 6.32 -1.44
CA GLU A 125 14.03 7.31 -0.58
C GLU A 125 15.26 7.97 -1.24
N THR A 126 15.77 7.37 -2.33
CA THR A 126 16.98 7.84 -3.03
C THR A 126 16.68 8.15 -4.50
N ILE A 127 16.94 7.21 -5.40
CA ILE A 127 16.87 7.40 -6.86
C ILE A 127 15.43 7.59 -7.34
N GLY A 128 14.47 6.92 -6.72
CA GLY A 128 13.06 6.92 -7.10
C GLY A 128 12.23 8.06 -6.50
N ALA A 129 12.81 8.93 -5.69
CA ALA A 129 12.10 10.00 -4.98
C ALA A 129 11.32 10.93 -5.93
N GLU A 130 11.85 11.19 -7.12
CA GLU A 130 11.23 12.06 -8.12
C GLU A 130 9.87 11.52 -8.63
N ASP A 131 9.72 10.18 -8.73
CA ASP A 131 8.46 9.56 -9.18
C ASP A 131 7.31 9.79 -8.18
N LEU A 132 7.63 10.02 -6.90
CA LEU A 132 6.67 10.17 -5.80
C LEU A 132 6.68 11.57 -5.16
N LYS A 133 7.30 12.56 -5.79
CA LYS A 133 7.47 13.92 -5.24
C LYS A 133 6.17 14.66 -4.91
N ASP A 134 5.07 14.27 -5.54
CA ASP A 134 3.74 14.87 -5.34
C ASP A 134 3.03 14.32 -4.09
N TYR A 135 3.64 13.36 -3.41
CA TYR A 135 3.07 12.67 -2.25
C TYR A 135 4.00 12.75 -1.04
N LYS A 136 3.43 12.64 0.16
CA LYS A 136 4.18 12.24 1.35
C LYS A 136 4.20 10.71 1.36
N ILE A 137 5.38 10.13 1.24
CA ILE A 137 5.56 8.67 1.31
C ILE A 137 5.49 8.27 2.78
N LEU A 138 4.54 7.39 3.13
CA LEU A 138 4.51 6.71 4.42
C LEU A 138 5.35 5.45 4.36
N THR A 139 5.12 4.59 3.36
CA THR A 139 6.02 3.50 3.00
C THR A 139 5.71 2.96 1.61
N VAL A 140 6.71 2.32 0.99
CA VAL A 140 6.53 1.49 -0.20
C VAL A 140 7.03 0.09 0.12
N HIS A 141 6.26 -0.91 -0.27
CA HIS A 141 6.59 -2.31 -0.01
C HIS A 141 6.09 -3.20 -1.14
N VAL A 142 6.46 -4.47 -1.14
CA VAL A 142 5.93 -5.47 -2.07
C VAL A 142 5.17 -6.56 -1.33
N HIS A 143 4.28 -7.26 -2.05
CA HIS A 143 3.61 -8.46 -1.54
C HIS A 143 4.52 -9.69 -1.58
N ALA A 144 4.11 -10.80 -0.94
CA ALA A 144 4.76 -12.09 -1.11
C ALA A 144 4.79 -12.50 -2.60
N PRO A 145 5.75 -13.32 -3.04
CA PRO A 145 5.82 -13.74 -4.44
C PRO A 145 4.48 -14.25 -4.97
N GLY A 146 4.08 -13.70 -6.12
CA GLY A 146 2.83 -14.10 -6.76
C GLY A 146 2.90 -15.53 -7.29
N MET A 147 1.77 -16.21 -7.22
CA MET A 147 1.59 -17.59 -7.67
C MET A 147 0.55 -17.68 -8.78
N ILE A 148 0.53 -18.81 -9.46
CA ILE A 148 -0.41 -19.10 -10.55
C ILE A 148 -1.60 -19.87 -9.96
N HIS A 149 -2.81 -19.37 -10.21
CA HIS A 149 -4.06 -20.01 -9.80
C HIS A 149 -4.99 -20.14 -11.00
N THR A 150 -5.50 -21.34 -11.23
CA THR A 150 -6.43 -21.60 -12.33
C THR A 150 -7.69 -22.29 -11.84
N LYS A 151 -8.74 -22.20 -12.62
CA LYS A 151 -10.02 -22.87 -12.30
C LYS A 151 -9.86 -24.39 -12.21
N ASN A 152 -9.20 -25.00 -13.19
CA ASN A 152 -9.17 -26.47 -13.29
C ASN A 152 -7.83 -27.06 -13.76
N LYS A 153 -6.99 -26.29 -14.48
CA LYS A 153 -5.78 -26.81 -15.12
C LYS A 153 -4.54 -26.53 -14.28
N LEU A 154 -3.86 -27.54 -13.79
CA LEU A 154 -2.56 -27.38 -13.13
C LEU A 154 -1.49 -27.00 -14.17
N ILE A 155 -0.76 -25.93 -13.90
CA ILE A 155 0.35 -25.46 -14.73
C ILE A 155 1.63 -26.15 -14.26
N LYS A 156 2.20 -27.00 -15.11
CA LYS A 156 3.46 -27.71 -14.83
C LYS A 156 4.62 -27.22 -15.71
N SER A 157 4.28 -26.61 -16.84
CA SER A 157 5.24 -26.10 -17.81
C SER A 157 4.73 -24.82 -18.46
N ILE A 158 5.59 -24.10 -19.18
CA ILE A 158 5.22 -22.91 -19.95
C ILE A 158 4.17 -23.27 -21.02
N GLY A 159 4.26 -24.44 -21.64
CA GLY A 159 3.28 -24.89 -22.64
C GLY A 159 1.85 -25.01 -22.13
N ASP A 160 1.67 -25.15 -20.82
CA ASP A 160 0.34 -25.24 -20.21
C ASP A 160 -0.44 -23.94 -20.21
N PHE A 161 0.22 -22.80 -20.43
CA PHE A 161 -0.45 -21.49 -20.57
C PHE A 161 -1.16 -21.30 -21.90
N GLN A 162 -0.82 -22.10 -22.92
CA GLN A 162 -1.43 -21.96 -24.24
C GLN A 162 -2.96 -22.05 -24.19
N GLY A 163 -3.60 -21.03 -24.76
CA GLY A 163 -5.06 -20.92 -24.83
C GLY A 163 -5.75 -20.45 -23.55
N LEU A 164 -5.04 -20.30 -22.44
CA LEU A 164 -5.62 -19.80 -21.19
C LEU A 164 -5.71 -18.28 -21.18
N LYS A 165 -6.87 -17.76 -20.77
CA LYS A 165 -7.07 -16.35 -20.45
C LYS A 165 -6.63 -16.11 -19.02
N MET A 166 -5.46 -15.49 -18.84
CA MET A 166 -4.85 -15.32 -17.53
C MET A 166 -4.86 -13.85 -17.09
N ARG A 167 -5.41 -13.61 -15.90
CA ARG A 167 -5.37 -12.25 -15.34
C ARG A 167 -3.97 -11.90 -14.84
N GLY A 168 -3.46 -10.74 -15.27
CA GLY A 168 -2.32 -10.05 -14.68
C GLY A 168 -2.73 -8.74 -13.98
N PRO A 169 -2.06 -8.36 -12.88
CA PRO A 169 -2.37 -7.12 -12.16
C PRO A 169 -1.94 -5.85 -12.92
N THR A 170 -0.82 -5.89 -13.61
CA THR A 170 -0.12 -4.73 -14.18
C THR A 170 0.34 -5.01 -15.61
N ARG A 171 0.83 -3.98 -16.31
CA ARG A 171 1.31 -4.13 -17.69
C ARG A 171 2.54 -5.06 -17.79
N VAL A 172 3.46 -4.99 -16.80
CA VAL A 172 4.64 -5.86 -16.78
C VAL A 172 4.21 -7.32 -16.67
N ILE A 173 3.31 -7.61 -15.74
CA ILE A 173 2.85 -8.99 -15.50
C ILE A 173 1.95 -9.50 -16.65
N THR A 174 1.16 -8.65 -17.29
CA THR A 174 0.43 -9.05 -18.49
C THR A 174 1.37 -9.36 -19.65
N THR A 175 2.47 -8.61 -19.79
CA THR A 175 3.51 -8.90 -20.80
C THR A 175 4.20 -10.23 -20.51
N MET A 176 4.55 -10.50 -19.23
CA MET A 176 5.08 -11.79 -18.81
C MET A 176 4.13 -12.95 -19.18
N LEU A 177 2.86 -12.86 -18.85
CA LEU A 177 1.87 -13.88 -19.17
C LEU A 177 1.73 -14.10 -20.68
N LYS A 178 1.79 -13.03 -21.47
CA LYS A 178 1.80 -13.11 -22.94
C LYS A 178 3.02 -13.85 -23.46
N SER A 179 4.21 -13.60 -22.93
CA SER A 179 5.43 -14.28 -23.33
C SER A 179 5.43 -15.79 -22.96
N MET A 180 4.65 -16.17 -21.95
CA MET A 180 4.42 -17.57 -21.57
C MET A 180 3.37 -18.27 -22.47
N GLY A 181 2.73 -17.56 -23.39
CA GLY A 181 1.73 -18.12 -24.32
C GLY A 181 0.28 -18.00 -23.84
N ALA A 182 0.02 -17.34 -22.72
CA ALA A 182 -1.35 -17.05 -22.30
C ALA A 182 -1.96 -15.88 -23.10
N THR A 183 -3.28 -15.78 -23.11
CA THR A 183 -4.02 -14.56 -23.46
C THR A 183 -4.18 -13.71 -22.19
N PRO A 184 -3.40 -12.63 -22.02
CA PRO A 184 -3.43 -11.86 -20.78
C PRO A 184 -4.65 -10.95 -20.72
N VAL A 185 -5.23 -10.84 -19.52
CA VAL A 185 -6.33 -9.88 -19.21
C VAL A 185 -5.92 -9.03 -18.04
N GLY A 186 -5.64 -7.76 -18.28
CA GLY A 186 -5.25 -6.79 -17.24
C GLY A 186 -6.45 -6.29 -16.44
N MET A 187 -6.43 -6.43 -15.12
CA MET A 187 -7.45 -5.84 -14.25
C MET A 187 -7.02 -5.77 -12.78
N PRO A 188 -7.50 -4.78 -12.01
CA PRO A 188 -7.37 -4.76 -10.56
C PRO A 188 -8.06 -5.95 -9.90
N VAL A 189 -7.55 -6.40 -8.73
CA VAL A 189 -8.02 -7.61 -8.05
C VAL A 189 -9.52 -7.66 -7.71
N PRO A 190 -10.23 -6.55 -7.40
CA PRO A 190 -11.67 -6.62 -7.13
C PRO A 190 -12.52 -7.16 -8.29
N LYS A 191 -12.00 -7.10 -9.53
CA LYS A 191 -12.68 -7.63 -10.71
C LYS A 191 -12.41 -9.11 -10.97
N VAL A 192 -11.48 -9.73 -10.23
CA VAL A 192 -11.02 -11.10 -10.52
C VAL A 192 -12.12 -12.13 -10.22
N ALA A 193 -12.73 -12.10 -9.01
CA ALA A 193 -13.76 -13.07 -8.66
C ALA A 193 -14.96 -13.08 -9.65
N PRO A 194 -15.57 -11.93 -9.99
CA PRO A 194 -16.64 -11.92 -10.99
C PRO A 194 -16.17 -12.35 -12.38
N SER A 195 -14.91 -12.08 -12.76
CA SER A 195 -14.37 -12.51 -14.05
C SER A 195 -14.12 -14.02 -14.13
N LEU A 196 -13.64 -14.64 -13.05
CA LEU A 196 -13.54 -16.10 -12.92
C LEU A 196 -14.91 -16.75 -12.98
N SER A 197 -15.88 -16.26 -12.21
CA SER A 197 -17.23 -16.81 -12.16
C SER A 197 -17.92 -16.78 -13.52
N LYS A 198 -17.74 -15.68 -14.28
CA LYS A 198 -18.33 -15.50 -15.62
C LYS A 198 -17.54 -16.17 -16.75
N GLY A 199 -16.39 -16.81 -16.47
CA GLY A 199 -15.54 -17.42 -17.50
C GLY A 199 -14.82 -16.43 -18.43
N VAL A 200 -14.70 -15.16 -18.00
CA VAL A 200 -13.92 -14.15 -18.72
C VAL A 200 -12.42 -14.46 -18.64
N ILE A 201 -11.99 -15.07 -17.53
CA ILE A 201 -10.63 -15.56 -17.30
C ILE A 201 -10.68 -17.02 -16.83
N ASP A 202 -9.62 -17.76 -17.15
CA ASP A 202 -9.44 -19.17 -16.75
C ASP A 202 -8.56 -19.31 -15.51
N GLY A 203 -7.79 -18.24 -15.22
CA GLY A 203 -6.89 -18.19 -14.09
C GLY A 203 -6.32 -16.79 -13.87
N MET A 204 -5.43 -16.71 -12.90
CA MET A 204 -4.83 -15.46 -12.48
C MET A 204 -3.45 -15.68 -11.88
N VAL A 205 -2.69 -14.61 -11.75
CA VAL A 205 -1.53 -14.55 -10.86
C VAL A 205 -1.83 -13.56 -9.73
N VAL A 206 -1.70 -14.05 -8.49
CA VAL A 206 -1.83 -13.28 -7.23
C VAL A 206 -1.00 -13.97 -6.13
N PRO A 207 -0.59 -13.28 -5.05
CA PRO A 207 -0.04 -13.93 -3.87
C PRO A 207 -1.15 -14.60 -3.05
N TRP A 208 -0.79 -15.60 -2.22
CA TRP A 208 -1.76 -16.30 -1.36
C TRP A 208 -2.49 -15.39 -0.38
N GLU A 209 -1.82 -14.38 0.14
CA GLU A 209 -2.33 -13.47 1.18
C GLU A 209 -3.62 -12.73 0.80
N ILE A 210 -3.84 -12.50 -0.51
CA ILE A 210 -5.04 -11.80 -1.00
C ILE A 210 -6.20 -12.75 -1.32
N MET A 211 -5.93 -14.04 -1.46
CA MET A 211 -6.93 -15.04 -1.85
C MET A 211 -8.18 -15.05 -0.96
N PRO A 212 -8.04 -15.10 0.39
CA PRO A 212 -9.20 -15.11 1.29
C PRO A 212 -10.03 -13.82 1.21
N SER A 213 -9.38 -12.66 1.04
CA SER A 213 -10.03 -11.34 1.04
C SER A 213 -11.06 -11.18 -0.10
N PHE A 214 -10.87 -11.89 -1.20
CA PHE A 214 -11.75 -11.87 -2.37
C PHE A 214 -12.37 -13.24 -2.66
N LYS A 215 -12.25 -14.21 -1.75
CA LYS A 215 -12.76 -15.58 -1.86
C LYS A 215 -12.32 -16.30 -3.15
N LEU A 216 -11.10 -16.02 -3.60
CA LEU A 216 -10.59 -16.53 -4.86
C LEU A 216 -10.30 -18.04 -4.79
N GLN A 217 -9.99 -18.57 -3.60
CA GLN A 217 -9.81 -20.00 -3.35
C GLN A 217 -11.09 -20.82 -3.61
N GLU A 218 -12.26 -20.21 -3.54
CA GLU A 218 -13.51 -20.89 -3.85
C GLU A 218 -13.73 -21.09 -5.36
N LEU A 219 -13.01 -20.30 -6.19
CA LEU A 219 -13.16 -20.22 -7.63
C LEU A 219 -12.00 -20.90 -8.39
N THR A 220 -10.96 -21.38 -7.68
CA THR A 220 -9.77 -21.99 -8.28
C THR A 220 -9.45 -23.31 -7.62
N LYS A 221 -9.06 -24.31 -8.42
CA LYS A 221 -8.79 -25.68 -7.94
C LYS A 221 -7.33 -26.11 -8.12
N ALA A 222 -6.57 -25.37 -8.93
CA ALA A 222 -5.19 -25.70 -9.20
C ALA A 222 -4.28 -24.49 -8.91
N HIS A 223 -3.18 -24.75 -8.21
CA HIS A 223 -2.26 -23.74 -7.71
C HIS A 223 -0.84 -24.18 -8.00
N THR A 224 -0.05 -23.31 -8.63
CA THR A 224 1.33 -23.61 -8.99
C THR A 224 2.24 -22.51 -8.44
N ASN A 225 3.27 -22.93 -7.70
CA ASN A 225 4.38 -22.08 -7.33
C ASN A 225 5.57 -22.35 -8.26
N VAL A 226 6.41 -21.34 -8.47
CA VAL A 226 7.64 -21.51 -9.22
C VAL A 226 8.68 -22.14 -8.31
N ALA A 227 9.38 -23.15 -8.81
CA ALA A 227 10.44 -23.81 -8.07
C ALA A 227 11.68 -22.91 -7.93
N GLY A 228 12.46 -23.17 -6.89
CA GLY A 228 13.68 -22.43 -6.61
C GLY A 228 13.53 -21.35 -5.54
N ASN A 229 14.53 -20.49 -5.44
CA ASN A 229 14.64 -19.46 -4.40
C ASN A 229 14.19 -18.05 -4.87
N ARG A 230 13.68 -17.94 -6.09
CA ARG A 230 13.17 -16.71 -6.67
C ARG A 230 11.67 -16.80 -6.92
N GLY A 231 10.95 -15.73 -6.58
CA GLY A 231 9.52 -15.65 -6.84
C GLY A 231 9.20 -15.33 -8.31
N LEU A 232 8.01 -15.71 -8.76
CA LEU A 232 7.59 -15.40 -10.12
C LEU A 232 7.58 -13.89 -10.39
N TYR A 233 6.98 -13.12 -9.48
CA TYR A 233 6.91 -11.66 -9.53
C TYR A 233 6.45 -11.11 -8.17
N THR A 234 6.60 -9.80 -7.99
CA THR A 234 5.92 -9.00 -6.97
C THR A 234 5.31 -7.77 -7.63
N THR A 235 4.54 -6.99 -6.88
CA THR A 235 4.14 -5.62 -7.28
C THR A 235 4.37 -4.64 -6.13
N PRO A 236 4.90 -3.44 -6.40
CA PRO A 236 5.01 -2.39 -5.40
C PRO A 236 3.65 -1.87 -4.97
N PHE A 237 3.48 -1.74 -3.67
CA PHE A 237 2.36 -1.06 -3.03
C PHE A 237 2.81 0.30 -2.51
N LEU A 238 1.97 1.28 -2.73
CA LEU A 238 2.14 2.63 -2.21
C LEU A 238 1.24 2.83 -1.00
N PHE A 239 1.81 3.14 0.14
CA PHE A 239 1.12 3.72 1.28
C PHE A 239 1.58 5.17 1.36
N ILE A 240 0.74 6.06 0.85
CA ILE A 240 1.07 7.46 0.58
C ILE A 240 -0.01 8.39 1.10
N MET A 241 0.41 9.60 1.47
CA MET A 241 -0.46 10.65 2.00
C MET A 241 -0.45 11.87 1.07
N ASN A 242 -1.55 12.61 1.04
CA ASN A 242 -1.64 13.91 0.38
C ASN A 242 -0.56 14.86 0.93
N LYS A 243 0.26 15.41 0.05
CA LYS A 243 1.40 16.25 0.44
C LYS A 243 0.95 17.55 1.12
N ALA A 244 -0.06 18.22 0.57
CA ALA A 244 -0.57 19.46 1.16
C ALA A 244 -1.21 19.22 2.53
N LYS A 245 -1.92 18.09 2.71
CA LYS A 245 -2.46 17.70 4.01
C LYS A 245 -1.35 17.46 5.04
N TYR A 246 -0.28 16.73 4.65
CA TYR A 246 0.89 16.56 5.50
C TYR A 246 1.54 17.90 5.86
N GLU A 247 1.72 18.80 4.88
CA GLU A 247 2.31 20.12 5.12
C GLU A 247 1.47 20.99 6.06
N SER A 248 0.15 20.80 6.11
CA SER A 248 -0.75 21.51 7.00
C SER A 248 -0.72 21.03 8.46
N LEU A 249 -0.08 19.89 8.75
CA LEU A 249 0.03 19.36 10.11
C LEU A 249 0.96 20.21 10.97
N SER A 250 0.71 20.25 12.27
CA SER A 250 1.62 20.89 13.24
C SER A 250 2.99 20.16 13.27
N PRO A 251 4.06 20.79 13.76
CA PRO A 251 5.36 20.14 13.91
C PRO A 251 5.32 18.85 14.73
N SER A 252 4.53 18.79 15.80
CA SER A 252 4.34 17.58 16.62
C SER A 252 3.63 16.47 15.84
N GLN A 253 2.57 16.81 15.12
CA GLN A 253 1.83 15.86 14.29
C GLN A 253 2.68 15.35 13.12
N LYS A 254 3.44 16.19 12.44
CA LYS A 254 4.41 15.79 11.42
C LYS A 254 5.42 14.79 11.97
N LYS A 255 5.98 15.09 13.15
CA LYS A 255 6.91 14.18 13.80
C LYS A 255 6.30 12.79 14.04
N VAL A 256 5.06 12.71 14.52
CA VAL A 256 4.37 11.42 14.72
C VAL A 256 4.21 10.67 13.40
N ILE A 257 3.83 11.37 12.31
CA ILE A 257 3.72 10.73 10.98
C ILE A 257 5.08 10.25 10.50
N ASP A 258 6.14 11.05 10.65
CA ASP A 258 7.51 10.71 10.21
C ASP A 258 8.07 9.52 10.99
N ASP A 259 7.92 9.50 12.32
CA ASP A 259 8.36 8.40 13.19
C ASP A 259 7.62 7.07 12.87
N ASN A 260 6.45 7.17 12.21
CA ASN A 260 5.63 6.04 11.77
C ASN A 260 5.63 5.85 10.24
N SER A 261 6.74 6.20 9.60
CA SER A 261 6.94 6.07 8.16
C SER A 261 8.25 5.34 7.83
N GLY A 262 8.50 5.09 6.55
CA GLY A 262 9.76 4.56 6.05
C GLY A 262 9.94 3.05 6.25
N LEU A 263 11.21 2.62 6.31
CA LEU A 263 11.59 1.21 6.30
C LEU A 263 11.03 0.41 7.49
N SER A 264 10.99 1.01 8.68
CA SER A 264 10.45 0.33 9.88
C SER A 264 8.99 -0.06 9.71
N LEU A 265 8.21 0.80 9.07
CA LEU A 265 6.80 0.53 8.75
C LEU A 265 6.66 -0.53 7.65
N SER A 266 7.50 -0.48 6.61
CA SER A 266 7.55 -1.47 5.53
C SER A 266 7.73 -2.89 6.08
N LEU A 267 8.60 -3.07 7.07
CA LEU A 267 8.88 -4.37 7.66
C LEU A 267 7.73 -4.92 8.52
N ILE A 268 6.96 -4.07 9.20
CA ILE A 268 5.83 -4.51 10.03
C ILE A 268 4.78 -5.24 9.21
N HIS A 269 4.48 -4.78 8.00
CA HIS A 269 3.51 -5.43 7.10
C HIS A 269 3.92 -6.86 6.77
N ILE A 270 5.19 -7.09 6.51
CA ILE A 270 5.73 -8.37 6.02
C ILE A 270 5.79 -9.43 7.14
N TRP A 271 6.07 -9.02 8.37
CA TRP A 271 6.15 -9.94 9.52
C TRP A 271 4.78 -10.42 10.01
N ARG A 272 3.70 -9.77 9.60
CA ARG A 272 2.33 -10.06 10.05
C ARG A 272 1.44 -10.68 8.97
N CYS A 273 1.90 -10.78 7.74
CA CYS A 273 1.28 -11.48 6.61
C CYS A 273 1.95 -12.81 6.36
#